data_b9742c72f19bab441638fe130da2b876
#
_entry.id   b9742c72f19bab441638fe130da2b876
#
_cell.length_a   1.000
_cell.length_b   1.000
_cell.length_c   1.000
_cell.angle_alpha   90.00
_cell.angle_beta   90.00
_cell.angle_gamma   90.00
#
_symmetry.space_group_name_H-M   'P 1'
#
loop_
_entity.id
_entity.type
_entity.pdbx_description
1 polymer ?
#
loop_
_entity_poly.entity_id
_entity_poly.type
_entity_poly.pdbx_seq_one_letter_code
_entity_poly.pdbx_strand_id
1 'polypeptide(L)'
;SISISYTGVPEQTLEQVTTDSSGQTETLELAAPPLEYSLNPTIESQPYSEYTLSVTAPGFEPINISGTEILPDVTAIQNITMRPSTATPQQEVFVIPAHTLYGTYPPKIAEDEIKPTDETGEIVLSRVVVPEFIVVHDGSPRDSTAQNYYVKYKDYIKNVASSEIYATWPENTIRANVLAIMSFTLNRVYTEWYRNKGYDFTITSSTAFDHKWIPERNIYDTISVIVDELFANY
;
A
#
# COMPACT_ATOMS: atom_id res chain seq x y z
N SER A 1 21.86 1.62 9.09
CA SER A 1 21.63 3.06 9.35
C SER A 1 20.55 3.59 8.43
N ILE A 2 19.73 4.47 8.96
CA ILE A 2 18.62 5.10 8.23
C ILE A 2 18.77 6.61 8.40
N SER A 3 18.88 7.33 7.28
CA SER A 3 18.87 8.80 7.26
C SER A 3 17.51 9.26 6.76
N ILE A 4 16.93 10.25 7.44
CA ILE A 4 15.59 10.78 7.18
C ILE A 4 15.72 12.25 6.79
N SER A 5 15.08 12.63 5.70
CA SER A 5 15.01 14.01 5.19
C SER A 5 13.60 14.32 4.68
N TYR A 6 13.26 15.60 4.51
CA TYR A 6 12.06 15.97 3.76
C TYR A 6 12.22 15.58 2.29
N THR A 7 11.19 15.05 1.67
CA THR A 7 11.24 14.65 0.26
C THR A 7 11.57 15.82 -0.67
N GLY A 8 11.12 17.04 -0.34
CA GLY A 8 11.45 18.25 -1.10
C GLY A 8 12.89 18.74 -0.94
N VAL A 9 13.65 18.27 0.07
CA VAL A 9 15.05 18.68 0.37
C VAL A 9 15.84 17.44 0.80
N PRO A 10 16.01 16.43 -0.07
CA PRO A 10 16.59 15.15 0.29
C PRO A 10 18.06 15.19 0.72
N GLU A 11 18.77 16.23 0.34
CA GLU A 11 20.19 16.46 0.73
C GLU A 11 20.35 16.95 2.18
N GLN A 12 19.26 17.37 2.84
CA GLN A 12 19.28 17.83 4.22
C GLN A 12 18.76 16.76 5.16
N THR A 13 19.65 15.97 5.75
CA THR A 13 19.31 15.00 6.78
C THR A 13 18.76 15.71 8.02
N LEU A 14 17.56 15.33 8.45
CA LEU A 14 16.91 15.80 9.68
C LEU A 14 17.25 14.90 10.84
N GLU A 15 17.13 13.59 10.65
CA GLU A 15 17.34 12.56 11.65
C GLU A 15 18.20 11.42 11.07
N GLN A 16 19.00 10.80 11.94
CA GLN A 16 19.74 9.58 11.60
C GLN A 16 19.57 8.56 12.72
N VAL A 17 19.07 7.38 12.37
CA VAL A 17 18.79 6.32 13.33
C VAL A 17 19.40 5.01 12.90
N THR A 18 19.50 4.08 13.84
CA THR A 18 19.91 2.70 13.59
C THR A 18 18.86 1.77 14.17
N THR A 19 18.73 0.61 13.56
CA THR A 19 17.90 -0.47 14.09
C THR A 19 18.59 -1.16 15.26
N ASP A 20 17.80 -1.67 16.19
CA ASP A 20 18.24 -2.59 17.24
C ASP A 20 18.53 -3.99 16.71
N SER A 21 18.79 -4.95 17.60
CA SER A 21 19.05 -6.36 17.25
C SER A 21 17.85 -7.10 16.66
N SER A 22 16.64 -6.58 16.83
CA SER A 22 15.40 -7.12 16.21
C SER A 22 15.08 -6.48 14.87
N GLY A 23 15.87 -5.51 14.42
CA GLY A 23 15.68 -4.78 13.17
C GLY A 23 14.68 -3.63 13.29
N GLN A 24 14.34 -3.19 14.51
CA GLN A 24 13.40 -2.10 14.75
C GLN A 24 14.13 -0.82 15.18
N THR A 25 13.59 0.34 14.80
CA THR A 25 14.01 1.64 15.35
C THR A 25 13.14 2.02 16.54
N GLU A 26 13.62 2.96 17.32
CA GLU A 26 12.72 3.71 18.20
C GLU A 26 11.71 4.49 17.38
N THR A 27 10.55 4.81 17.98
CA THR A 27 9.56 5.70 17.37
C THR A 27 10.10 7.11 17.32
N LEU A 28 10.01 7.74 16.16
CA LEU A 28 10.48 9.10 15.91
C LEU A 28 9.30 10.06 15.86
N GLU A 29 9.51 11.27 16.34
CA GLU A 29 8.55 12.36 16.20
C GLU A 29 8.93 13.20 14.97
N LEU A 30 8.13 13.12 13.93
CA LEU A 30 8.32 13.87 12.69
C LEU A 30 7.18 14.88 12.51
N ALA A 31 7.49 16.03 11.94
CA ALA A 31 6.50 17.08 11.71
C ALA A 31 5.42 16.62 10.71
N ALA A 32 4.17 16.87 11.06
CA ALA A 32 2.99 16.62 10.22
C ALA A 32 2.09 17.88 10.18
N PRO A 33 1.25 18.02 9.14
CA PRO A 33 0.27 19.10 9.08
C PRO A 33 -0.80 18.99 10.17
N PRO A 34 -1.61 20.05 10.37
CA PRO A 34 -2.73 20.01 11.30
C PRO A 34 -3.73 18.90 10.98
N LEU A 35 -4.29 18.28 12.03
CA LEU A 35 -5.23 17.15 11.92
C LEU A 35 -6.45 17.47 11.05
N GLU A 36 -6.95 18.69 11.12
CA GLU A 36 -8.10 19.12 10.34
C GLU A 36 -7.92 18.99 8.82
N TYR A 37 -6.68 18.97 8.31
CA TYR A 37 -6.43 18.82 6.86
C TYR A 37 -6.85 17.45 6.34
N SER A 38 -6.80 16.43 7.18
CA SER A 38 -7.24 15.08 6.82
C SER A 38 -8.74 14.82 7.08
N LEU A 39 -9.39 15.68 7.88
CA LEU A 39 -10.78 15.51 8.31
C LEU A 39 -11.77 16.39 7.52
N ASN A 40 -11.30 17.46 6.90
CA ASN A 40 -12.16 18.42 6.20
C ASN A 40 -11.93 18.39 4.68
N PRO A 41 -12.91 17.88 3.89
CA PRO A 41 -12.78 17.73 2.44
C PRO A 41 -12.74 19.06 1.68
N THR A 42 -13.00 20.19 2.34
CA THR A 42 -12.92 21.53 1.71
C THR A 42 -11.53 22.13 1.79
N ILE A 43 -10.61 21.53 2.55
CA ILE A 43 -9.23 21.98 2.65
C ILE A 43 -8.43 21.35 1.52
N GLU A 44 -7.87 22.18 0.64
CA GLU A 44 -7.07 21.73 -0.50
C GLU A 44 -5.60 21.43 -0.14
N SER A 45 -5.19 21.73 1.11
CA SER A 45 -3.83 21.50 1.57
C SER A 45 -3.58 20.01 1.79
N GLN A 46 -2.35 19.57 1.47
CA GLN A 46 -1.90 18.20 1.69
C GLN A 46 -1.97 17.85 3.19
N PRO A 47 -2.62 16.74 3.58
CA PRO A 47 -2.86 16.41 4.99
C PRO A 47 -1.72 15.64 5.66
N TYR A 48 -0.61 15.40 4.97
CA TYR A 48 0.56 14.68 5.45
C TYR A 48 1.85 15.39 5.02
N SER A 49 2.93 15.12 5.72
CA SER A 49 4.29 15.45 5.30
C SER A 49 4.93 14.25 4.61
N GLU A 50 5.80 14.52 3.63
CA GLU A 50 6.53 13.51 2.88
C GLU A 50 8.00 13.48 3.27
N TYR A 51 8.49 12.29 3.61
CA TYR A 51 9.86 12.07 3.99
C TYR A 51 10.55 11.08 3.06
N THR A 52 11.84 11.27 2.89
CA THR A 52 12.72 10.33 2.17
C THR A 52 13.58 9.59 3.20
N LEU A 53 13.59 8.26 3.08
CA LEU A 53 14.39 7.36 3.89
C LEU A 53 15.53 6.80 3.05
N SER A 54 16.76 7.08 3.44
CA SER A 54 17.97 6.49 2.83
C SER A 54 18.55 5.44 3.78
N VAL A 55 18.49 4.18 3.37
CA VAL A 55 18.82 3.03 4.20
C VAL A 55 20.09 2.36 3.70
N THR A 56 21.02 2.14 4.61
CA THR A 56 22.29 1.45 4.31
C THR A 56 22.61 0.43 5.39
N ALA A 57 23.13 -0.72 4.96
CA ALA A 57 23.70 -1.74 5.86
C ALA A 57 24.91 -2.39 5.19
N PRO A 58 25.95 -2.77 5.96
CA PRO A 58 27.11 -3.47 5.40
C PRO A 58 26.70 -4.78 4.74
N GLY A 59 27.12 -5.00 3.50
CA GLY A 59 26.82 -6.22 2.75
C GLY A 59 25.43 -6.26 2.09
N PHE A 60 24.71 -5.14 2.09
CA PHE A 60 23.39 -5.03 1.46
C PHE A 60 23.36 -3.89 0.45
N GLU A 61 22.48 -4.01 -0.54
CA GLU A 61 22.20 -2.94 -1.49
C GLU A 61 21.53 -1.76 -0.76
N PRO A 62 21.94 -0.51 -1.00
CA PRO A 62 21.31 0.65 -0.40
C PRO A 62 19.90 0.84 -0.97
N ILE A 63 18.97 1.26 -0.11
CA ILE A 63 17.57 1.54 -0.47
C ILE A 63 17.28 3.01 -0.23
N ASN A 64 16.54 3.61 -1.16
CA ASN A 64 15.97 4.94 -1.02
C ASN A 64 14.45 4.87 -1.22
N ILE A 65 13.68 5.28 -0.21
CA ILE A 65 12.23 5.35 -0.26
C ILE A 65 11.84 6.82 -0.13
N SER A 66 11.29 7.37 -1.20
CA SER A 66 10.84 8.76 -1.30
C SER A 66 9.33 8.83 -1.19
N GLY A 67 8.82 9.81 -0.45
CA GLY A 67 7.38 10.03 -0.30
C GLY A 67 6.75 9.22 0.85
N THR A 68 7.53 8.74 1.83
CA THR A 68 6.96 8.16 3.05
C THR A 68 6.09 9.21 3.75
N GLU A 69 4.81 8.90 3.93
CA GLU A 69 3.81 9.86 4.40
C GLU A 69 3.62 9.79 5.90
N ILE A 70 3.67 10.95 6.57
CA ILE A 70 3.44 11.10 7.99
C ILE A 70 2.20 11.94 8.22
N LEU A 71 1.18 11.32 8.78
CA LEU A 71 -0.06 11.95 9.23
C LEU A 71 0.06 12.38 10.71
N PRO A 72 -0.68 13.41 11.17
CA PRO A 72 -0.68 13.79 12.57
C PRO A 72 -1.29 12.72 13.48
N ASP A 73 -0.74 12.57 14.67
CA ASP A 73 -1.25 11.73 15.76
C ASP A 73 -1.40 10.24 15.43
N VAL A 74 -0.72 9.74 14.39
CA VAL A 74 -0.66 8.32 14.03
C VAL A 74 0.77 7.88 13.76
N THR A 75 1.08 6.64 14.13
CA THR A 75 2.39 6.05 13.86
C THR A 75 2.42 5.43 12.46
N ALA A 76 3.36 5.87 11.64
CA ALA A 76 3.69 5.25 10.36
C ALA A 76 4.76 4.17 10.56
N ILE A 77 4.55 3.00 9.99
CA ILE A 77 5.47 1.86 10.04
C ILE A 77 6.02 1.65 8.62
N GLN A 78 7.33 1.83 8.46
CA GLN A 78 8.02 1.56 7.21
C GLN A 78 8.76 0.23 7.30
N ASN A 79 8.21 -0.80 6.68
CA ASN A 79 8.91 -2.07 6.54
C ASN A 79 9.91 -1.98 5.37
N ILE A 80 11.11 -2.51 5.59
CA ILE A 80 12.19 -2.47 4.59
C ILE A 80 12.84 -3.85 4.50
N THR A 81 12.94 -4.39 3.29
CA THR A 81 13.64 -5.64 3.03
C THR A 81 14.85 -5.35 2.15
N MET A 82 16.05 -5.48 2.70
CA MET A 82 17.30 -5.23 1.98
C MET A 82 17.79 -6.50 1.28
N ARG A 83 18.31 -6.36 0.07
CA ARG A 83 18.94 -7.44 -0.69
C ARG A 83 20.44 -7.47 -0.42
N PRO A 84 21.07 -8.66 -0.36
CA PRO A 84 22.54 -8.74 -0.28
C PRO A 84 23.19 -8.04 -1.47
N SER A 85 24.29 -7.32 -1.20
CA SER A 85 25.06 -6.65 -2.25
C SER A 85 25.62 -7.62 -3.27
N THR A 86 25.57 -7.22 -4.53
CA THR A 86 26.20 -7.90 -5.66
C THR A 86 27.58 -7.32 -5.93
N ALA A 87 28.33 -7.91 -6.89
CA ALA A 87 29.65 -7.40 -7.32
C ALA A 87 29.57 -5.97 -7.89
N THR A 88 28.40 -5.56 -8.36
CA THR A 88 28.12 -4.18 -8.82
C THR A 88 26.91 -3.69 -8.03
N PRO A 89 27.12 -3.04 -6.88
CA PRO A 89 26.03 -2.55 -6.04
C PRO A 89 25.11 -1.60 -6.81
N GLN A 90 23.81 -1.80 -6.67
CA GLN A 90 22.79 -0.94 -7.26
C GLN A 90 21.87 -0.40 -6.16
N GLN A 91 21.68 0.91 -6.17
CA GLN A 91 20.70 1.52 -5.27
C GLN A 91 19.29 1.18 -5.73
N GLU A 92 18.49 0.62 -4.84
CA GLU A 92 17.06 0.45 -5.05
C GLU A 92 16.35 1.75 -4.69
N VAL A 93 15.47 2.21 -5.58
CA VAL A 93 14.71 3.45 -5.38
C VAL A 93 13.23 3.16 -5.51
N PHE A 94 12.49 3.46 -4.45
CA PHE A 94 11.03 3.40 -4.42
C PHE A 94 10.46 4.79 -4.26
N VAL A 95 9.38 5.07 -4.97
CA VAL A 95 8.66 6.34 -4.87
C VAL A 95 7.23 6.06 -4.50
N ILE A 96 6.81 6.56 -3.34
CA ILE A 96 5.42 6.57 -2.92
C ILE A 96 4.82 7.85 -3.49
N PRO A 97 3.93 7.75 -4.50
CA PRO A 97 3.35 8.93 -5.10
C PRO A 97 2.38 9.59 -4.14
N ALA A 98 2.38 10.93 -4.12
CA ALA A 98 1.41 11.69 -3.36
C ALA A 98 -0.03 11.25 -3.70
N HIS A 99 -0.88 11.15 -2.69
CA HIS A 99 -2.29 10.87 -2.88
C HIS A 99 -3.17 11.87 -2.13
N THR A 100 -4.20 12.33 -2.81
CA THR A 100 -5.25 13.17 -2.23
C THR A 100 -6.55 12.39 -2.30
N LEU A 101 -7.25 12.24 -1.16
CA LEU A 101 -8.51 11.51 -1.11
C LEU A 101 -9.71 12.41 -1.41
N TYR A 102 -9.53 13.73 -1.29
CA TYR A 102 -10.53 14.73 -1.62
C TYR A 102 -10.25 15.32 -3.00
N GLY A 103 -11.23 15.27 -3.89
CA GLY A 103 -11.08 15.80 -5.24
C GLY A 103 -12.02 15.14 -6.24
N THR A 104 -11.89 15.56 -7.50
CA THR A 104 -12.62 14.97 -8.61
C THR A 104 -11.73 13.92 -9.28
N TYR A 105 -12.13 12.68 -9.21
CA TYR A 105 -11.43 11.57 -9.84
C TYR A 105 -12.18 11.08 -11.08
N PRO A 106 -11.48 10.58 -12.11
CA PRO A 106 -12.14 9.93 -13.22
C PRO A 106 -12.89 8.69 -12.72
N PRO A 107 -14.07 8.40 -13.32
CA PRO A 107 -14.79 7.18 -12.97
C PRO A 107 -13.94 5.95 -13.28
N LYS A 108 -14.17 4.86 -12.55
CA LYS A 108 -13.60 3.55 -12.89
C LYS A 108 -14.04 3.15 -14.30
N ILE A 109 -13.17 2.41 -14.97
CA ILE A 109 -13.53 1.78 -16.25
C ILE A 109 -14.63 0.76 -15.96
N ALA A 110 -15.76 0.89 -16.66
CA ALA A 110 -16.87 -0.01 -16.48
C ALA A 110 -16.47 -1.45 -16.89
N GLU A 111 -16.72 -2.37 -16.01
CA GLU A 111 -16.56 -3.81 -16.23
C GLU A 111 -17.89 -4.49 -15.90
N ASP A 112 -18.17 -5.63 -16.54
CA ASP A 112 -19.32 -6.45 -16.18
C ASP A 112 -19.08 -7.07 -14.79
N GLU A 113 -19.72 -6.50 -13.76
CA GLU A 113 -19.50 -6.88 -12.36
C GLU A 113 -20.09 -8.24 -12.01
N ILE A 114 -21.09 -8.69 -12.75
CA ILE A 114 -21.78 -9.96 -12.52
C ILE A 114 -21.40 -10.90 -13.65
N LYS A 115 -20.62 -11.92 -13.32
CA LYS A 115 -20.38 -13.04 -14.22
C LYS A 115 -21.41 -14.13 -13.94
N PRO A 116 -22.28 -14.48 -14.91
CA PRO A 116 -23.11 -15.68 -14.79
C PRO A 116 -22.17 -16.89 -14.74
N THR A 117 -22.19 -17.59 -13.61
CA THR A 117 -21.25 -18.69 -13.30
C THR A 117 -21.37 -19.91 -14.19
N ASP A 118 -22.52 -20.11 -14.85
CA ASP A 118 -22.84 -21.35 -15.56
C ASP A 118 -22.88 -21.21 -17.09
N GLU A 119 -22.90 -20.00 -17.64
CA GLU A 119 -23.11 -19.79 -19.08
C GLU A 119 -21.82 -19.47 -19.86
N THR A 120 -20.76 -19.02 -19.20
CA THR A 120 -19.55 -18.53 -19.86
C THR A 120 -18.41 -19.54 -19.90
N GLY A 121 -18.50 -20.66 -19.16
CA GLY A 121 -17.42 -21.63 -19.01
C GLY A 121 -16.22 -21.10 -18.19
N GLU A 122 -16.38 -19.96 -17.55
CA GLU A 122 -15.35 -19.39 -16.68
C GLU A 122 -15.26 -20.12 -15.34
N ILE A 123 -14.05 -20.21 -14.81
CA ILE A 123 -13.80 -20.84 -13.52
C ILE A 123 -14.21 -19.88 -12.40
N VAL A 124 -15.15 -20.33 -11.57
CA VAL A 124 -15.49 -19.67 -10.31
C VAL A 124 -15.25 -20.67 -9.20
N LEU A 125 -14.63 -20.23 -8.11
CA LEU A 125 -14.38 -21.12 -6.98
C LEU A 125 -15.71 -21.57 -6.36
N SER A 126 -15.78 -22.84 -5.91
CA SER A 126 -16.99 -23.40 -5.32
C SER A 126 -17.45 -22.72 -4.01
N ARG A 127 -16.55 -21.96 -3.41
CA ARG A 127 -16.78 -21.17 -2.18
C ARG A 127 -15.82 -20.01 -2.12
N VAL A 128 -16.16 -18.96 -1.37
CA VAL A 128 -15.24 -17.88 -1.04
C VAL A 128 -14.11 -18.44 -0.17
N VAL A 129 -12.88 -18.19 -0.57
CA VAL A 129 -11.67 -18.60 0.13
C VAL A 129 -10.85 -17.35 0.42
N VAL A 130 -10.42 -17.20 1.67
CA VAL A 130 -9.43 -16.19 2.04
C VAL A 130 -8.04 -16.72 1.66
N PRO A 131 -7.37 -16.15 0.66
CA PRO A 131 -6.07 -16.64 0.23
C PRO A 131 -4.99 -16.23 1.22
N GLU A 132 -3.91 -16.99 1.28
CA GLU A 132 -2.72 -16.58 2.01
C GLU A 132 -1.93 -15.50 1.24
N PHE A 133 -1.84 -15.67 -0.08
CA PHE A 133 -1.16 -14.76 -1.00
C PHE A 133 -2.04 -14.40 -2.19
N ILE A 134 -1.80 -13.22 -2.72
CA ILE A 134 -2.32 -12.79 -4.01
C ILE A 134 -1.18 -12.28 -4.89
N VAL A 135 -1.41 -12.25 -6.19
CA VAL A 135 -0.48 -11.67 -7.17
C VAL A 135 -1.00 -10.31 -7.58
N VAL A 136 -0.26 -9.26 -7.26
CA VAL A 136 -0.57 -7.88 -7.62
C VAL A 136 0.21 -7.50 -8.86
N HIS A 137 -0.47 -7.11 -9.91
CA HIS A 137 0.10 -6.54 -11.13
C HIS A 137 0.22 -5.02 -10.97
N ASP A 138 1.44 -4.50 -10.93
CA ASP A 138 1.70 -3.09 -10.63
C ASP A 138 1.51 -2.18 -11.85
N GLY A 139 0.30 -2.14 -12.35
CA GLY A 139 -0.06 -1.35 -13.52
C GLY A 139 -1.49 -1.61 -13.99
N SER A 140 -1.82 -1.14 -15.19
CA SER A 140 -3.07 -1.49 -15.82
C SER A 140 -3.03 -2.94 -16.35
N PRO A 141 -4.18 -3.63 -16.50
CA PRO A 141 -4.19 -5.04 -16.87
C PRO A 141 -3.47 -5.37 -18.19
N ARG A 142 -3.35 -4.39 -19.09
CA ARG A 142 -2.74 -4.56 -20.41
C ARG A 142 -1.29 -4.11 -20.48
N ASP A 143 -0.72 -3.62 -19.38
CA ASP A 143 0.67 -3.20 -19.34
C ASP A 143 1.57 -4.42 -19.15
N SER A 144 2.07 -4.97 -20.24
CA SER A 144 2.97 -6.13 -20.23
C SER A 144 4.38 -5.83 -19.67
N THR A 145 4.68 -4.57 -19.36
CA THR A 145 5.96 -4.15 -18.76
C THR A 145 5.88 -4.04 -17.24
N ALA A 146 4.65 -4.02 -16.69
CA ALA A 146 4.41 -3.93 -15.27
C ALA A 146 4.83 -5.21 -14.54
N GLN A 147 5.36 -5.05 -13.34
CA GLN A 147 5.85 -6.15 -12.52
C GLN A 147 4.70 -6.80 -11.74
N ASN A 148 4.77 -8.13 -11.58
CA ASN A 148 3.90 -8.88 -10.69
C ASN A 148 4.56 -9.08 -9.32
N TYR A 149 3.84 -8.74 -8.25
CA TYR A 149 4.29 -8.92 -6.87
C TYR A 149 3.48 -10.01 -6.17
N TYR A 150 4.19 -10.94 -5.51
CA TYR A 150 3.57 -11.91 -4.60
C TYR A 150 3.44 -11.28 -3.22
N VAL A 151 2.22 -11.04 -2.79
CA VAL A 151 1.92 -10.29 -1.55
C VAL A 151 1.03 -11.13 -0.65
N LYS A 152 1.36 -11.21 0.64
CA LYS A 152 0.43 -11.79 1.62
C LYS A 152 -0.87 -11.00 1.60
N TYR A 153 -2.00 -11.70 1.59
CA TYR A 153 -3.30 -11.05 1.47
C TYR A 153 -3.54 -10.00 2.55
N LYS A 154 -3.18 -10.30 3.80
CA LYS A 154 -3.28 -9.34 4.91
C LYS A 154 -2.43 -8.09 4.67
N ASP A 155 -1.20 -8.24 4.20
CA ASP A 155 -0.30 -7.12 3.93
C ASP A 155 -0.79 -6.28 2.74
N TYR A 156 -1.39 -6.92 1.74
CA TYR A 156 -2.08 -6.22 0.66
C TYR A 156 -3.21 -5.32 1.19
N ILE A 157 -4.08 -5.84 2.06
CA ILE A 157 -5.19 -5.06 2.64
C ILE A 157 -4.66 -3.87 3.46
N LYS A 158 -3.60 -4.06 4.27
CA LYS A 158 -2.96 -2.97 5.02
C LYS A 158 -2.40 -1.89 4.09
N ASN A 159 -1.75 -2.29 3.01
CA ASN A 159 -1.19 -1.38 2.00
C ASN A 159 -2.28 -0.58 1.29
N VAL A 160 -3.29 -1.24 0.76
CA VAL A 160 -4.41 -0.58 0.07
C VAL A 160 -5.14 0.37 1.01
N ALA A 161 -5.48 -0.06 2.23
CA ALA A 161 -6.14 0.80 3.19
C ALA A 161 -5.28 2.04 3.54
N SER A 162 -3.97 1.86 3.72
CA SER A 162 -3.05 2.98 3.95
C SER A 162 -2.89 3.90 2.73
N SER A 163 -3.27 3.44 1.53
CA SER A 163 -3.22 4.21 0.28
C SER A 163 -4.55 4.87 -0.09
N GLU A 164 -5.68 4.36 0.40
CA GLU A 164 -7.02 4.80 0.01
C GLU A 164 -7.80 5.47 1.14
N ILE A 165 -7.30 5.43 2.39
CA ILE A 165 -7.97 6.03 3.55
C ILE A 165 -6.94 6.80 4.38
N TYR A 166 -7.36 7.91 5.01
CA TYR A 166 -6.51 8.55 6.00
C TYR A 166 -6.66 7.84 7.35
N ALA A 167 -5.53 7.47 7.94
CA ALA A 167 -5.48 6.76 9.22
C ALA A 167 -5.97 7.62 10.41
N THR A 168 -6.17 8.91 10.19
CA THR A 168 -6.74 9.88 11.12
C THR A 168 -8.28 9.88 11.15
N TRP A 169 -8.93 9.17 10.22
CA TRP A 169 -10.38 9.07 10.20
C TRP A 169 -10.92 8.26 11.39
N PRO A 170 -12.20 8.45 11.75
CA PRO A 170 -12.82 7.66 12.83
C PRO A 170 -12.69 6.16 12.60
N GLU A 171 -12.43 5.41 13.66
CA GLU A 171 -12.19 3.95 13.60
C GLU A 171 -13.27 3.19 12.82
N ASN A 172 -14.55 3.51 13.08
CA ASN A 172 -15.67 2.86 12.38
C ASN A 172 -15.65 3.13 10.87
N THR A 173 -15.18 4.30 10.44
CA THR A 173 -15.02 4.65 9.03
C THR A 173 -13.90 3.82 8.41
N ILE A 174 -12.76 3.71 9.10
CA ILE A 174 -11.64 2.88 8.66
C ILE A 174 -12.09 1.42 8.56
N ARG A 175 -12.74 0.89 9.58
CA ARG A 175 -13.24 -0.49 9.64
C ARG A 175 -14.20 -0.82 8.49
N ALA A 176 -15.14 0.07 8.19
CA ALA A 176 -16.08 -0.10 7.08
C ALA A 176 -15.37 -0.13 5.72
N ASN A 177 -14.40 0.76 5.51
CA ASN A 177 -13.62 0.79 4.26
C ASN A 177 -12.73 -0.45 4.12
N VAL A 178 -12.07 -0.90 5.19
CA VAL A 178 -11.27 -2.15 5.17
C VAL A 178 -12.13 -3.34 4.78
N LEU A 179 -13.35 -3.47 5.33
CA LEU A 179 -14.29 -4.54 4.95
C LEU A 179 -14.69 -4.46 3.47
N ALA A 180 -14.91 -3.24 2.94
CA ALA A 180 -15.20 -3.05 1.52
C ALA A 180 -14.01 -3.47 0.63
N ILE A 181 -12.79 -3.09 1.00
CA ILE A 181 -11.55 -3.48 0.30
C ILE A 181 -11.38 -5.01 0.32
N MET A 182 -11.57 -5.65 1.48
CA MET A 182 -11.52 -7.11 1.61
C MET A 182 -12.55 -7.78 0.71
N SER A 183 -13.81 -7.32 0.73
CA SER A 183 -14.89 -7.90 -0.05
C SER A 183 -14.64 -7.79 -1.55
N PHE A 184 -14.17 -6.64 -2.02
CA PHE A 184 -13.81 -6.44 -3.42
C PHE A 184 -12.67 -7.36 -3.86
N THR A 185 -11.61 -7.46 -3.06
CA THR A 185 -10.46 -8.32 -3.36
C THR A 185 -10.86 -9.79 -3.39
N LEU A 186 -11.68 -10.23 -2.42
CA LEU A 186 -12.19 -11.61 -2.40
C LEU A 186 -13.09 -11.92 -3.60
N ASN A 187 -13.81 -10.94 -4.13
CA ASN A 187 -14.56 -11.11 -5.38
C ASN A 187 -13.61 -11.39 -6.55
N ARG A 188 -12.48 -10.67 -6.66
CA ARG A 188 -11.47 -10.91 -7.70
C ARG A 188 -10.87 -12.33 -7.61
N VAL A 189 -10.63 -12.80 -6.38
CA VAL A 189 -10.15 -14.17 -6.12
C VAL A 189 -11.24 -15.19 -6.45
N TYR A 190 -12.43 -15.00 -5.93
CA TYR A 190 -13.56 -15.94 -6.07
C TYR A 190 -13.96 -16.17 -7.52
N THR A 191 -14.00 -15.11 -8.32
CA THR A 191 -14.40 -15.15 -9.74
C THR A 191 -13.24 -15.49 -10.69
N GLU A 192 -12.02 -15.67 -10.17
CA GLU A 192 -10.81 -15.80 -11.02
C GLU A 192 -10.74 -14.71 -12.09
N TRP A 193 -11.10 -13.48 -11.71
CA TRP A 193 -11.45 -12.36 -12.60
C TRP A 193 -10.45 -12.12 -13.73
N TYR A 194 -9.16 -12.04 -13.40
CA TYR A 194 -8.10 -11.83 -14.39
C TYR A 194 -7.61 -13.14 -14.98
N ARG A 195 -7.54 -14.22 -14.21
CA ARG A 195 -7.07 -15.53 -14.68
C ARG A 195 -7.97 -16.11 -15.75
N ASN A 196 -9.30 -15.94 -15.64
CA ASN A 196 -10.26 -16.30 -16.67
C ASN A 196 -10.09 -15.51 -17.99
N LYS A 197 -9.40 -14.35 -17.92
CA LYS A 197 -9.06 -13.53 -19.09
C LYS A 197 -7.66 -13.83 -19.65
N GLY A 198 -6.98 -14.87 -19.12
CA GLY A 198 -5.65 -15.31 -19.55
C GLY A 198 -4.48 -14.56 -18.91
N TYR A 199 -4.72 -13.77 -17.87
CA TYR A 199 -3.67 -13.12 -17.10
C TYR A 199 -3.13 -14.03 -15.98
N ASP A 200 -1.90 -13.79 -15.54
CA ASP A 200 -1.21 -14.55 -14.50
C ASP A 200 -1.21 -13.89 -13.11
N PHE A 201 -2.08 -12.89 -12.91
CA PHE A 201 -2.22 -12.15 -11.66
C PHE A 201 -3.65 -12.19 -11.12
N THR A 202 -3.80 -11.81 -9.84
CA THR A 202 -5.09 -11.81 -9.13
C THR A 202 -5.81 -10.47 -9.24
N ILE A 203 -5.06 -9.36 -9.13
CA ILE A 203 -5.57 -8.01 -9.02
C ILE A 203 -4.53 -7.02 -9.53
N THR A 204 -4.94 -5.80 -9.90
CA THR A 204 -4.03 -4.74 -10.32
C THR A 204 -3.84 -3.67 -9.25
N SER A 205 -2.77 -2.86 -9.36
CA SER A 205 -2.56 -1.65 -8.56
C SER A 205 -3.25 -0.41 -9.15
N SER A 206 -3.94 -0.57 -10.28
CA SER A 206 -4.56 0.55 -11.00
C SER A 206 -5.93 0.90 -10.42
N THR A 207 -6.09 2.13 -9.94
CA THR A 207 -7.37 2.64 -9.43
C THR A 207 -8.46 2.78 -10.50
N ALA A 208 -8.11 2.70 -11.78
CA ALA A 208 -9.08 2.64 -12.87
C ALA A 208 -9.83 1.30 -12.92
N PHE A 209 -9.23 0.24 -12.39
CA PHE A 209 -9.78 -1.13 -12.41
C PHE A 209 -10.03 -1.66 -10.99
N ASP A 210 -9.04 -1.54 -10.11
CA ASP A 210 -9.05 -2.14 -8.78
C ASP A 210 -8.68 -1.12 -7.69
N HIS A 211 -7.73 -1.44 -6.84
CA HIS A 211 -7.30 -0.64 -5.69
C HIS A 211 -5.95 0.03 -5.90
N LYS A 212 -5.69 1.09 -5.14
CA LYS A 212 -4.37 1.69 -5.03
C LYS A 212 -3.48 0.84 -4.13
N TRP A 213 -2.61 0.04 -4.73
CA TRP A 213 -1.53 -0.65 -4.03
C TRP A 213 -0.19 -0.04 -4.47
N ILE A 214 0.76 0.14 -3.56
CA ILE A 214 2.04 0.79 -3.85
C ILE A 214 3.17 -0.05 -3.24
N PRO A 215 4.20 -0.45 -4.03
CA PRO A 215 5.37 -1.13 -3.49
C PRO A 215 6.05 -0.29 -2.39
N GLU A 216 6.52 -0.96 -1.33
CA GLU A 216 7.27 -0.35 -0.21
C GLU A 216 6.55 0.83 0.49
N ARG A 217 5.23 0.92 0.38
CA ARG A 217 4.46 1.92 1.09
C ARG A 217 4.51 1.71 2.61
N ASN A 218 4.66 2.80 3.36
CA ASN A 218 4.48 2.79 4.82
C ASN A 218 3.02 2.46 5.20
N ILE A 219 2.86 1.72 6.27
CA ILE A 219 1.56 1.32 6.83
C ILE A 219 1.31 2.12 8.12
N TYR A 220 0.07 2.47 8.39
CA TYR A 220 -0.31 3.11 9.64
C TYR A 220 -0.73 2.08 10.69
N ASP A 221 -0.28 2.26 11.93
CA ASP A 221 -0.55 1.34 13.04
C ASP A 221 -2.04 1.16 13.31
N THR A 222 -2.82 2.24 13.31
CA THR A 222 -4.28 2.22 13.49
C THR A 222 -4.97 1.35 12.46
N ILE A 223 -4.58 1.49 11.19
CA ILE A 223 -5.08 0.63 10.09
C ILE A 223 -4.61 -0.81 10.28
N SER A 224 -3.35 -1.01 10.65
CA SER A 224 -2.78 -2.34 10.85
C SER A 224 -3.53 -3.12 11.93
N VAL A 225 -3.82 -2.48 13.07
CA VAL A 225 -4.56 -3.08 14.18
C VAL A 225 -5.98 -3.49 13.73
N ILE A 226 -6.69 -2.60 13.06
CA ILE A 226 -8.06 -2.88 12.56
C ILE A 226 -8.06 -4.06 11.58
N VAL A 227 -7.10 -4.11 10.66
CA VAL A 227 -6.98 -5.24 9.73
C VAL A 227 -6.69 -6.53 10.48
N ASP A 228 -5.78 -6.53 11.45
CA ASP A 228 -5.44 -7.72 12.24
C ASP A 228 -6.65 -8.23 13.05
N GLU A 229 -7.44 -7.35 13.65
CA GLU A 229 -8.68 -7.68 14.37
C GLU A 229 -9.72 -8.30 13.44
N LEU A 230 -9.92 -7.72 12.25
CA LEU A 230 -10.87 -8.26 11.28
C LEU A 230 -10.46 -9.65 10.81
N PHE A 231 -9.18 -9.87 10.52
CA PHE A 231 -8.66 -11.19 10.14
C PHE A 231 -8.74 -12.23 11.26
N ALA A 232 -8.68 -11.84 12.52
CA ALA A 232 -8.81 -12.77 13.65
C ALA A 232 -10.25 -13.28 13.83
N ASN A 233 -11.25 -12.61 13.26
CA ASN A 233 -12.66 -12.92 13.38
C ASN A 233 -13.30 -13.50 12.09
N TYR A 234 -12.46 -13.82 11.08
CA TYR A 234 -12.89 -14.41 9.81
C TYR A 234 -12.69 -15.92 9.80
#